data_94171342535e44ce676ee695f72abc2e
#
_entry.id   94171342535e44ce676ee695f72abc2e
#
_cell.length_a   1.000
_cell.length_b   1.000
_cell.length_c   1.000
_cell.angle_alpha   90.00
_cell.angle_beta   90.00
_cell.angle_gamma   90.00
#
_symmetry.space_group_name_H-M   'P 1'
#
loop_
_entity.id
_entity.type
_entity.pdbx_description
1 polymer ?
#
loop_
_entity_poly.entity_id
_entity_poly.type
_entity_poly.pdbx_seq_one_letter_code
_entity_poly.pdbx_strand_id
1 'polypeptide(L)'
;MKKLIYWMLLIPMLAVSQSNEGYAVVENSMITANPAKIKEFETGIAKHNKKFHAIGAYGARVYLISNGTNSGKYVWSMGPLPWGDFDKRPENKEHDDDWNTNVLPYIMAEGETTYWKFEAKHSHFPKDFTLKKLVVDVYDIERFQRTKALKLLEQIHKVMIEKLPAETFGIYTNEFGSTFDGKDLAYVSFFDKSSWLGEDNDFPKKYDAVFGEGSFAHFLKDWEEVSLGSRTELWNLRLDLSGLNADVKATDRE
;
A
#
# COMPACT_ATOMS: atom_id res chain seq x y z
N MET A 1 -18.37 60.05 37.18
CA MET A 1 -17.90 59.44 35.89
C MET A 1 -17.26 58.12 36.20
N LYS A 2 -17.97 57.00 36.01
CA LYS A 2 -17.50 55.64 36.30
C LYS A 2 -16.87 55.11 35.02
N LYS A 3 -15.53 54.85 35.02
CA LYS A 3 -14.80 54.19 33.93
C LYS A 3 -15.03 52.69 34.04
N LEU A 4 -15.80 52.11 33.09
CA LEU A 4 -15.87 50.65 32.89
C LEU A 4 -14.60 50.20 32.16
N ILE A 5 -13.80 49.41 32.83
CA ILE A 5 -12.63 48.70 32.28
C ILE A 5 -13.17 47.38 31.75
N TYR A 6 -13.23 47.21 30.42
CA TYR A 6 -13.46 45.93 29.76
C TYR A 6 -12.19 45.08 29.81
N TRP A 7 -12.21 44.05 30.64
CA TRP A 7 -11.23 42.98 30.58
C TRP A 7 -11.60 42.08 29.41
N MET A 8 -10.83 42.21 28.32
CA MET A 8 -10.92 41.31 27.18
C MET A 8 -10.19 40.02 27.57
N LEU A 9 -10.93 38.99 27.94
CA LEU A 9 -10.42 37.63 28.17
C LEU A 9 -9.97 37.07 26.82
N LEU A 10 -8.67 37.15 26.54
CA LEU A 10 -7.99 36.36 25.52
C LEU A 10 -7.99 34.90 25.98
N ILE A 11 -8.98 34.14 25.51
CA ILE A 11 -8.96 32.68 25.59
C ILE A 11 -7.92 32.23 24.54
N PRO A 12 -6.79 31.61 24.93
CA PRO A 12 -5.91 30.99 23.97
C PRO A 12 -6.73 29.86 23.31
N MET A 13 -7.04 29.99 22.02
CA MET A 13 -7.42 28.86 21.20
C MET A 13 -6.23 27.89 21.19
N LEU A 14 -6.27 26.92 22.06
CA LEU A 14 -5.47 25.72 21.89
C LEU A 14 -5.96 25.08 20.58
N ALA A 15 -5.24 25.37 19.50
CA ALA A 15 -5.33 24.57 18.30
C ALA A 15 -4.90 23.15 18.70
N VAL A 16 -5.88 22.31 19.01
CA VAL A 16 -5.68 20.87 19.08
C VAL A 16 -5.38 20.48 17.64
N SER A 17 -4.10 20.41 17.32
CA SER A 17 -3.63 19.66 16.16
C SER A 17 -4.15 18.25 16.36
N GLN A 18 -5.23 17.88 15.65
CA GLN A 18 -5.58 16.48 15.50
C GLN A 18 -4.36 15.84 14.82
N SER A 19 -3.50 15.20 15.61
CA SER A 19 -2.56 14.25 15.06
C SER A 19 -3.42 13.22 14.32
N ASN A 20 -3.26 13.13 13.01
CA ASN A 20 -3.82 12.06 12.19
C ASN A 20 -3.06 10.75 12.53
N GLU A 21 -3.13 10.33 13.79
CA GLU A 21 -2.58 9.05 14.22
C GLU A 21 -3.28 7.97 13.39
N GLY A 22 -2.50 7.27 12.57
CA GLY A 22 -2.99 6.21 11.71
C GLY A 22 -3.23 6.58 10.23
N TYR A 23 -3.11 7.85 9.83
CA TYR A 23 -3.17 8.19 8.41
C TYR A 23 -1.78 8.06 7.78
N ALA A 24 -1.58 7.03 6.98
CA ALA A 24 -0.30 6.74 6.36
C ALA A 24 -0.47 6.33 4.90
N VAL A 25 0.43 6.79 4.05
CA VAL A 25 0.39 6.65 2.60
C VAL A 25 1.64 5.94 2.11
N VAL A 26 1.46 4.98 1.21
CA VAL A 26 2.51 4.32 0.46
C VAL A 26 2.58 4.92 -0.94
N GLU A 27 3.75 5.40 -1.33
CA GLU A 27 4.05 5.78 -2.71
C GLU A 27 4.56 4.57 -3.47
N ASN A 28 3.92 4.24 -4.60
CA ASN A 28 4.37 3.20 -5.51
C ASN A 28 4.65 3.80 -6.89
N SER A 29 5.89 3.71 -7.33
CA SER A 29 6.29 4.08 -8.69
C SER A 29 6.53 2.82 -9.51
N MET A 30 5.69 2.60 -10.52
CA MET A 30 5.85 1.49 -11.48
C MET A 30 6.85 1.90 -12.56
N ILE A 31 7.90 1.13 -12.72
CA ILE A 31 9.03 1.40 -13.60
C ILE A 31 9.15 0.29 -14.65
N THR A 32 9.22 0.68 -15.91
CA THR A 32 9.57 -0.21 -17.03
C THR A 32 11.04 0.00 -17.37
N ALA A 33 11.89 -0.97 -17.04
CA ALA A 33 13.29 -0.93 -17.43
C ALA A 33 13.44 -1.15 -18.96
N ASN A 34 14.41 -0.47 -19.58
CA ASN A 34 14.75 -0.72 -20.97
C ASN A 34 15.25 -2.18 -21.12
N PRO A 35 14.61 -3.03 -21.93
CA PRO A 35 14.96 -4.44 -22.06
C PRO A 35 16.42 -4.70 -22.49
N ALA A 36 17.02 -3.78 -23.25
CA ALA A 36 18.43 -3.86 -23.65
C ALA A 36 19.41 -3.39 -22.55
N LYS A 37 18.91 -2.84 -21.43
CA LYS A 37 19.68 -2.17 -20.37
C LYS A 37 19.25 -2.58 -18.96
N ILE A 38 18.63 -3.75 -18.80
CA ILE A 38 18.12 -4.23 -17.49
C ILE A 38 19.24 -4.29 -16.46
N LYS A 39 20.42 -4.78 -16.85
CA LYS A 39 21.55 -4.92 -15.93
C LYS A 39 22.08 -3.58 -15.43
N GLU A 40 22.14 -2.58 -16.33
CA GLU A 40 22.54 -1.22 -15.99
C GLU A 40 21.50 -0.56 -15.08
N PHE A 41 20.20 -0.72 -15.39
CA PHE A 41 19.10 -0.27 -14.54
C PHE A 41 19.19 -0.87 -13.13
N GLU A 42 19.25 -2.20 -13.04
CA GLU A 42 19.33 -2.89 -11.72
C GLU A 42 20.56 -2.46 -10.93
N THR A 43 21.70 -2.30 -11.60
CA THR A 43 22.94 -1.82 -10.95
C THR A 43 22.77 -0.39 -10.43
N GLY A 44 22.16 0.49 -11.22
CA GLY A 44 21.92 1.89 -10.87
C GLY A 44 20.98 2.02 -9.69
N ILE A 45 19.78 1.42 -9.79
CA ILE A 45 18.76 1.52 -8.74
C ILE A 45 19.21 0.87 -7.42
N ALA A 46 19.97 -0.23 -7.46
CA ALA A 46 20.51 -0.87 -6.27
C ALA A 46 21.48 0.06 -5.53
N LYS A 47 22.38 0.73 -6.24
CA LYS A 47 23.32 1.69 -5.65
C LYS A 47 22.62 2.92 -5.12
N HIS A 48 21.69 3.46 -5.89
CA HIS A 48 20.87 4.61 -5.53
C HIS A 48 20.11 4.36 -4.23
N ASN A 49 19.35 3.26 -4.17
CA ASN A 49 18.54 2.93 -3.00
C ASN A 49 19.38 2.65 -1.75
N LYS A 50 20.53 1.99 -1.88
CA LYS A 50 21.45 1.78 -0.75
C LYS A 50 22.02 3.07 -0.20
N LYS A 51 22.21 4.08 -1.05
CA LYS A 51 22.78 5.36 -0.64
C LYS A 51 21.73 6.28 -0.05
N PHE A 52 20.55 6.36 -0.64
CA PHE A 52 19.55 7.40 -0.32
C PHE A 52 18.28 6.86 0.35
N HIS A 53 17.98 5.56 0.22
CA HIS A 53 16.73 4.96 0.65
C HIS A 53 16.91 3.75 1.57
N ALA A 54 18.03 3.68 2.30
CA ALA A 54 18.36 2.53 3.13
C ALA A 54 17.72 2.55 4.52
N ILE A 55 17.32 3.71 5.02
CA ILE A 55 16.83 3.90 6.38
C ILE A 55 15.76 5.00 6.46
N GLY A 56 15.00 4.96 7.57
CA GLY A 56 14.08 6.05 7.92
C GLY A 56 12.80 6.08 7.08
N ALA A 57 12.12 7.22 7.15
CA ALA A 57 10.81 7.44 6.53
C ALA A 57 10.85 7.31 4.99
N TYR A 58 11.98 7.68 4.38
CA TYR A 58 12.17 7.64 2.92
C TYR A 58 12.88 6.38 2.43
N GLY A 59 12.96 5.37 3.28
CA GLY A 59 13.46 4.05 2.88
C GLY A 59 12.54 3.38 1.86
N ALA A 60 13.13 2.67 0.89
CA ALA A 60 12.37 2.09 -0.21
C ALA A 60 12.64 0.61 -0.42
N ARG A 61 11.62 -0.09 -0.91
CA ARG A 61 11.70 -1.47 -1.40
C ARG A 61 11.39 -1.52 -2.89
N VAL A 62 11.96 -2.50 -3.56
CA VAL A 62 11.72 -2.75 -4.99
C VAL A 62 11.12 -4.14 -5.14
N TYR A 63 10.06 -4.24 -5.93
CA TYR A 63 9.43 -5.50 -6.30
C TYR A 63 9.52 -5.70 -7.81
N LEU A 64 9.55 -6.97 -8.22
CA LEU A 64 9.38 -7.37 -9.63
C LEU A 64 8.03 -8.05 -9.78
N ILE A 65 7.21 -7.57 -10.71
CA ILE A 65 5.92 -8.17 -11.06
C ILE A 65 6.17 -9.36 -11.97
N SER A 66 5.59 -10.53 -11.64
CA SER A 66 5.84 -11.79 -12.36
C SER A 66 4.69 -12.29 -13.22
N ASN A 67 3.52 -11.63 -13.18
CA ASN A 67 2.36 -12.06 -13.97
C ASN A 67 1.56 -10.87 -14.51
N GLY A 68 0.60 -11.16 -15.38
CA GLY A 68 -0.33 -10.19 -15.94
C GLY A 68 0.32 -9.21 -16.91
N THR A 69 -0.41 -8.14 -17.23
CA THR A 69 -0.01 -7.11 -18.22
C THR A 69 1.20 -6.29 -17.77
N ASN A 70 1.50 -6.28 -16.48
CA ASN A 70 2.64 -5.58 -15.90
C ASN A 70 3.83 -6.50 -15.62
N SER A 71 3.80 -7.76 -16.08
CA SER A 71 4.91 -8.70 -15.91
C SER A 71 6.23 -8.14 -16.43
N GLY A 72 7.28 -8.24 -15.62
CA GLY A 72 8.60 -7.70 -15.91
C GLY A 72 8.81 -6.23 -15.53
N LYS A 73 7.78 -5.52 -15.08
CA LYS A 73 7.93 -4.17 -14.51
C LYS A 73 8.38 -4.25 -13.06
N TYR A 74 9.02 -3.18 -12.61
CA TYR A 74 9.43 -2.99 -11.22
C TYR A 74 8.48 -2.04 -10.53
N VAL A 75 8.26 -2.26 -9.23
CA VAL A 75 7.58 -1.30 -8.36
C VAL A 75 8.57 -0.84 -7.31
N TRP A 76 8.89 0.44 -7.34
CA TRP A 76 9.61 1.12 -6.28
C TRP A 76 8.59 1.61 -5.27
N SER A 77 8.71 1.20 -4.01
CA SER A 77 7.71 1.44 -2.97
C SER A 77 8.34 2.10 -1.76
N MET A 78 7.79 3.22 -1.32
CA MET A 78 8.23 4.00 -0.15
C MET A 78 7.07 4.24 0.79
N GLY A 79 7.33 4.18 2.08
CA GLY A 79 6.34 4.36 3.15
C GLY A 79 6.00 3.05 3.86
N PRO A 80 4.89 3.02 4.64
CA PRO A 80 3.88 4.08 4.78
C PRO A 80 4.37 5.28 5.60
N LEU A 81 3.99 6.50 5.21
CA LEU A 81 4.29 7.75 5.91
C LEU A 81 3.13 8.76 5.78
N PRO A 82 2.97 9.69 6.74
CA PRO A 82 1.96 10.74 6.64
C PRO A 82 2.29 11.74 5.54
N TRP A 83 1.27 12.39 4.97
CA TRP A 83 1.44 13.40 3.93
C TRP A 83 2.44 14.51 4.30
N GLY A 84 2.43 14.96 5.57
CA GLY A 84 3.36 15.99 6.02
C GLY A 84 4.85 15.60 5.96
N ASP A 85 5.18 14.32 5.84
CA ASP A 85 6.55 13.87 5.63
C ASP A 85 6.95 13.93 4.15
N PHE A 86 6.00 13.86 3.21
CA PHE A 86 6.27 14.15 1.80
C PHE A 86 6.71 15.61 1.60
N ASP A 87 6.11 16.56 2.35
CA ASP A 87 6.51 17.97 2.33
C ASP A 87 7.94 18.22 2.91
N LYS A 88 8.40 17.28 3.75
CA LYS A 88 9.73 17.33 4.39
C LYS A 88 10.78 16.50 3.67
N ARG A 89 10.44 15.93 2.51
CA ARG A 89 11.41 15.17 1.71
C ARG A 89 12.62 16.07 1.42
N PRO A 90 13.83 15.65 1.79
CA PRO A 90 15.01 16.51 1.60
C PRO A 90 15.24 16.84 0.12
N GLU A 91 15.36 18.11 -0.20
CA GLU A 91 15.94 18.52 -1.48
C GLU A 91 17.43 18.17 -1.45
N ASN A 92 17.85 17.27 -2.32
CA ASN A 92 19.22 16.78 -2.34
C ASN A 92 19.72 16.66 -3.77
N LYS A 93 20.53 17.66 -4.17
CA LYS A 93 21.12 17.69 -5.52
C LYS A 93 21.94 16.43 -5.84
N GLU A 94 22.62 15.85 -4.88
CA GLU A 94 23.38 14.61 -5.07
C GLU A 94 22.47 13.42 -5.37
N HIS A 95 21.32 13.34 -4.71
CA HIS A 95 20.27 12.35 -4.97
C HIS A 95 19.75 12.48 -6.40
N ASP A 96 19.40 13.70 -6.81
CA ASP A 96 18.82 13.96 -8.14
C ASP A 96 19.84 13.74 -9.25
N ASP A 97 21.07 14.16 -9.07
CA ASP A 97 22.18 13.92 -10.01
C ASP A 97 22.45 12.40 -10.16
N ASP A 98 22.43 11.66 -9.06
CA ASP A 98 22.62 10.19 -9.09
C ASP A 98 21.47 9.50 -9.81
N TRP A 99 20.21 9.84 -9.51
CA TRP A 99 19.05 9.31 -10.20
C TRP A 99 19.11 9.59 -11.71
N ASN A 100 19.33 10.87 -12.07
CA ASN A 100 19.35 11.31 -13.45
C ASN A 100 20.49 10.71 -14.28
N THR A 101 21.60 10.34 -13.62
CA THR A 101 22.77 9.77 -14.30
C THR A 101 22.74 8.25 -14.33
N ASN A 102 22.35 7.61 -13.23
CA ASN A 102 22.55 6.18 -13.01
C ASN A 102 21.29 5.32 -13.09
N VAL A 103 20.09 5.93 -13.09
CA VAL A 103 18.82 5.20 -13.14
C VAL A 103 17.95 5.64 -14.32
N LEU A 104 17.66 6.93 -14.44
CA LEU A 104 16.74 7.48 -15.44
C LEU A 104 17.09 7.09 -16.89
N PRO A 105 18.37 7.06 -17.34
CA PRO A 105 18.72 6.71 -18.73
C PRO A 105 18.37 5.27 -19.12
N TYR A 106 18.06 4.42 -18.15
CA TYR A 106 17.81 2.99 -18.34
C TYR A 106 16.34 2.61 -18.15
N ILE A 107 15.45 3.58 -17.97
CA ILE A 107 14.01 3.37 -17.89
C ILE A 107 13.31 3.88 -19.12
N MET A 108 12.18 3.25 -19.45
CA MET A 108 11.29 3.69 -20.53
C MET A 108 10.47 4.87 -20.05
N ALA A 109 10.00 5.72 -21.00
CA ALA A 109 9.20 6.89 -20.66
C ALA A 109 7.84 6.58 -20.01
N GLU A 110 7.40 5.33 -20.11
CA GLU A 110 6.14 4.85 -19.54
C GLU A 110 6.35 4.50 -18.08
N GLY A 111 5.96 5.39 -17.21
CA GLY A 111 5.95 5.19 -15.76
C GLY A 111 4.65 5.69 -15.14
N GLU A 112 4.36 5.22 -13.94
CA GLU A 112 3.21 5.61 -13.18
C GLU A 112 3.58 5.70 -11.70
N THR A 113 3.13 6.76 -11.03
CA THR A 113 3.22 6.88 -9.58
C THR A 113 1.83 6.96 -8.99
N THR A 114 1.58 6.12 -8.00
CA THR A 114 0.31 6.05 -7.26
C THR A 114 0.55 6.19 -5.77
N TYR A 115 -0.41 6.74 -5.07
CA TYR A 115 -0.38 6.95 -3.62
C TYR A 115 -1.51 6.20 -2.96
N TRP A 116 -1.17 5.31 -2.05
CA TRP A 116 -2.10 4.37 -1.44
C TRP A 116 -2.21 4.62 0.06
N LYS A 117 -3.35 5.09 0.51
CA LYS A 117 -3.65 5.20 1.94
C LYS A 117 -3.76 3.82 2.54
N PHE A 118 -3.04 3.56 3.60
CA PHE A 118 -3.15 2.33 4.40
C PHE A 118 -4.39 2.38 5.28
N GLU A 119 -5.29 1.40 5.11
CA GLU A 119 -6.52 1.27 5.89
C GLU A 119 -6.29 0.32 7.07
N ALA A 120 -5.66 0.83 8.13
CA ALA A 120 -5.25 0.05 9.29
C ALA A 120 -6.39 -0.79 9.91
N LYS A 121 -7.60 -0.22 9.99
CA LYS A 121 -8.79 -0.89 10.56
C LYS A 121 -9.27 -2.10 9.77
N HIS A 122 -8.88 -2.21 8.50
CA HIS A 122 -9.26 -3.30 7.60
C HIS A 122 -8.12 -4.27 7.32
N SER A 123 -6.94 -3.98 7.86
CA SER A 123 -5.70 -4.72 7.65
C SER A 123 -5.37 -5.58 8.85
N HIS A 124 -4.54 -6.62 8.66
CA HIS A 124 -4.13 -7.53 9.73
C HIS A 124 -2.65 -7.87 9.62
N PHE A 125 -1.86 -7.43 10.62
CA PHE A 125 -0.43 -7.66 10.74
C PHE A 125 -0.12 -8.20 12.15
N PRO A 126 -0.49 -9.45 12.44
CA PRO A 126 -0.51 -9.98 13.81
C PRO A 126 0.87 -10.23 14.41
N LYS A 127 1.90 -10.32 13.57
CA LYS A 127 3.29 -10.61 13.99
C LYS A 127 4.29 -9.98 13.03
N ASP A 128 5.52 -9.77 13.51
CA ASP A 128 6.65 -9.44 12.66
C ASP A 128 6.91 -10.56 11.64
N PHE A 129 7.28 -10.19 10.42
CA PHE A 129 7.60 -11.15 9.38
C PHE A 129 8.69 -10.65 8.43
N THR A 130 9.26 -11.56 7.67
CA THR A 130 10.21 -11.24 6.59
C THR A 130 9.47 -11.24 5.27
N LEU A 131 9.40 -10.08 4.64
CA LEU A 131 8.73 -9.86 3.37
C LEU A 131 9.46 -10.59 2.24
N LYS A 132 8.72 -11.37 1.43
CA LYS A 132 9.27 -12.04 0.24
C LYS A 132 8.38 -11.85 -0.97
N LYS A 133 7.10 -12.16 -0.85
CA LYS A 133 6.13 -12.16 -1.94
C LYS A 133 4.82 -11.54 -1.51
N LEU A 134 4.14 -10.93 -2.47
CA LEU A 134 2.79 -10.40 -2.30
C LEU A 134 1.90 -10.85 -3.45
N VAL A 135 0.66 -11.16 -3.14
CA VAL A 135 -0.44 -11.05 -4.11
C VAL A 135 -1.08 -9.70 -3.91
N VAL A 136 -1.19 -8.94 -4.97
CA VAL A 136 -1.79 -7.61 -4.98
C VAL A 136 -3.03 -7.66 -5.87
N ASP A 137 -4.20 -7.68 -5.23
CA ASP A 137 -5.48 -7.57 -5.90
C ASP A 137 -5.88 -6.11 -5.95
N VAL A 138 -5.97 -5.56 -7.16
CA VAL A 138 -6.40 -4.19 -7.39
C VAL A 138 -7.80 -4.20 -7.97
N TYR A 139 -8.70 -3.44 -7.35
CA TYR A 139 -10.11 -3.38 -7.70
C TYR A 139 -10.47 -2.03 -8.28
N ASP A 140 -11.27 -2.06 -9.34
CA ASP A 140 -12.01 -0.96 -9.91
C ASP A 140 -13.36 -0.88 -9.18
N ILE A 141 -13.59 0.19 -8.44
CA ILE A 141 -14.80 0.37 -7.62
C ILE A 141 -15.76 1.34 -8.32
N GLU A 142 -17.01 0.92 -8.44
CA GLU A 142 -18.08 1.75 -9.00
C GLU A 142 -18.12 3.12 -8.33
N ARG A 143 -18.32 4.14 -9.16
CA ARG A 143 -18.33 5.53 -8.73
C ARG A 143 -19.24 5.75 -7.52
N PHE A 144 -18.70 6.39 -6.48
CA PHE A 144 -19.36 6.66 -5.19
C PHE A 144 -19.62 5.42 -4.30
N GLN A 145 -19.17 4.23 -4.67
CA GLN A 145 -19.37 3.00 -3.90
C GLN A 145 -18.22 2.65 -2.95
N ARG A 146 -17.16 3.48 -2.87
CA ARG A 146 -15.98 3.22 -2.01
C ARG A 146 -16.36 2.90 -0.55
N THR A 147 -17.32 3.65 0.03
CA THR A 147 -17.76 3.40 1.40
C THR A 147 -18.44 2.04 1.56
N LYS A 148 -19.26 1.61 0.58
CA LYS A 148 -19.89 0.28 0.58
C LYS A 148 -18.83 -0.80 0.41
N ALA A 149 -17.87 -0.63 -0.49
CA ALA A 149 -16.76 -1.57 -0.68
C ALA A 149 -15.95 -1.75 0.61
N LEU A 150 -15.60 -0.68 1.32
CA LEU A 150 -14.89 -0.77 2.61
C LEU A 150 -15.72 -1.50 3.68
N LYS A 151 -17.03 -1.31 3.75
CA LYS A 151 -17.91 -2.09 4.66
C LYS A 151 -17.93 -3.57 4.32
N LEU A 152 -17.86 -3.94 3.05
CA LEU A 152 -17.74 -5.35 2.65
C LEU A 152 -16.38 -5.92 3.05
N LEU A 153 -15.31 -5.13 2.96
CA LEU A 153 -14.00 -5.53 3.44
C LEU A 153 -13.93 -5.66 4.97
N GLU A 154 -14.72 -4.92 5.74
CA GLU A 154 -14.87 -5.16 7.19
C GLU A 154 -15.39 -6.57 7.49
N GLN A 155 -16.28 -7.10 6.64
CA GLN A 155 -16.77 -8.48 6.78
C GLN A 155 -15.66 -9.49 6.47
N ILE A 156 -14.90 -9.26 5.38
CA ILE A 156 -13.73 -10.10 5.08
C ILE A 156 -12.72 -10.06 6.23
N HIS A 157 -12.38 -8.87 6.72
CA HIS A 157 -11.47 -8.68 7.84
C HIS A 157 -11.91 -9.47 9.08
N LYS A 158 -13.21 -9.43 9.43
CA LYS A 158 -13.76 -10.20 10.54
C LYS A 158 -13.56 -11.72 10.35
N VAL A 159 -13.86 -12.26 9.17
CA VAL A 159 -13.65 -13.68 8.86
C VAL A 159 -12.16 -14.04 8.97
N MET A 160 -11.29 -13.21 8.41
CA MET A 160 -9.84 -13.44 8.44
C MET A 160 -9.31 -13.51 9.87
N ILE A 161 -9.68 -12.56 10.73
CA ILE A 161 -9.23 -12.56 12.13
C ILE A 161 -9.79 -13.79 12.88
N GLU A 162 -11.06 -14.13 12.70
CA GLU A 162 -11.69 -15.22 13.46
C GLU A 162 -11.29 -16.63 12.98
N LYS A 163 -11.07 -16.79 11.67
CA LYS A 163 -10.90 -18.13 11.05
C LYS A 163 -9.51 -18.36 10.45
N LEU A 164 -8.76 -17.30 10.18
CA LEU A 164 -7.44 -17.31 9.55
C LEU A 164 -6.47 -16.33 10.23
N PRO A 165 -6.35 -16.36 11.57
CA PRO A 165 -5.62 -15.34 12.33
C PRO A 165 -4.10 -15.31 12.06
N ALA A 166 -3.55 -16.32 11.40
CA ALA A 166 -2.13 -16.36 11.04
C ALA A 166 -1.81 -15.63 9.73
N GLU A 167 -2.85 -15.36 8.91
CA GLU A 167 -2.69 -14.67 7.62
C GLU A 167 -2.35 -13.20 7.83
N THR A 168 -1.49 -12.68 6.97
CA THR A 168 -1.07 -11.26 7.00
C THR A 168 -1.54 -10.58 5.72
N PHE A 169 -2.30 -9.50 5.87
CA PHE A 169 -2.79 -8.74 4.73
C PHE A 169 -2.95 -7.26 5.04
N GLY A 170 -2.86 -6.43 3.99
CA GLY A 170 -3.09 -5.00 4.04
C GLY A 170 -4.15 -4.55 3.05
N ILE A 171 -4.99 -3.61 3.46
CA ILE A 171 -5.96 -2.92 2.62
C ILE A 171 -5.48 -1.51 2.37
N TYR A 172 -5.59 -1.09 1.13
CA TYR A 172 -5.15 0.23 0.70
C TYR A 172 -6.20 0.86 -0.21
N THR A 173 -6.40 2.16 -0.08
CA THR A 173 -7.26 2.94 -0.98
C THR A 173 -6.43 3.97 -1.74
N ASN A 174 -6.65 4.11 -3.05
CA ASN A 174 -5.94 5.09 -3.85
C ASN A 174 -6.36 6.51 -3.46
N GLU A 175 -5.38 7.36 -3.17
CA GLU A 175 -5.61 8.77 -2.80
C GLU A 175 -6.01 9.62 -4.00
N PHE A 176 -5.50 9.29 -5.18
CA PHE A 176 -5.77 9.97 -6.44
C PHE A 176 -6.47 9.03 -7.42
N GLY A 177 -7.56 8.41 -6.96
CA GLY A 177 -8.34 7.48 -7.77
C GLY A 177 -8.88 8.14 -9.05
N SER A 178 -8.97 7.35 -10.11
CA SER A 178 -9.44 7.75 -11.42
C SER A 178 -10.57 6.82 -11.85
N THR A 179 -11.58 7.33 -12.52
CA THR A 179 -12.67 6.52 -13.09
C THR A 179 -12.27 5.81 -14.39
N PHE A 180 -10.98 5.87 -14.79
CA PHE A 180 -10.51 5.33 -16.07
C PHE A 180 -9.45 4.23 -15.93
N ASP A 181 -8.77 4.14 -14.79
CA ASP A 181 -7.62 3.24 -14.63
C ASP A 181 -7.87 2.02 -13.75
N GLY A 182 -9.05 1.94 -13.12
CA GLY A 182 -9.46 0.79 -12.32
C GLY A 182 -8.58 0.51 -11.10
N LYS A 183 -8.09 1.56 -10.45
CA LYS A 183 -7.15 1.46 -9.31
C LYS A 183 -7.67 2.22 -8.09
N ASP A 184 -8.77 1.76 -7.52
CA ASP A 184 -9.42 2.45 -6.40
C ASP A 184 -9.07 1.83 -5.05
N LEU A 185 -8.91 0.52 -5.02
CA LEU A 185 -8.70 -0.25 -3.81
C LEU A 185 -7.74 -1.40 -4.07
N ALA A 186 -6.85 -1.69 -3.13
CA ALA A 186 -5.97 -2.84 -3.19
C ALA A 186 -6.09 -3.70 -1.93
N TYR A 187 -6.22 -5.02 -2.13
CA TYR A 187 -6.04 -6.04 -1.11
C TYR A 187 -4.68 -6.70 -1.34
N VAL A 188 -3.81 -6.69 -0.35
CA VAL A 188 -2.45 -7.19 -0.46
C VAL A 188 -2.23 -8.32 0.54
N SER A 189 -2.05 -9.55 0.05
CA SER A 189 -1.68 -10.70 0.85
C SER A 189 -0.17 -10.88 0.88
N PHE A 190 0.40 -11.12 2.06
CA PHE A 190 1.83 -11.34 2.26
C PHE A 190 2.10 -12.81 2.54
N PHE A 191 3.03 -13.42 1.81
CA PHE A 191 3.34 -14.82 1.97
C PHE A 191 4.81 -15.14 1.66
N ASP A 192 5.28 -16.29 2.12
CA ASP A 192 6.68 -16.70 2.02
C ASP A 192 6.94 -17.69 0.86
N LYS A 193 6.11 -18.71 0.76
CA LYS A 193 6.28 -19.83 -0.17
C LYS A 193 5.18 -19.86 -1.21
N SER A 194 5.55 -20.16 -2.47
CA SER A 194 4.56 -20.26 -3.55
C SER A 194 3.53 -21.38 -3.36
N SER A 195 3.79 -22.36 -2.48
CA SER A 195 2.80 -23.38 -2.09
C SER A 195 1.52 -22.76 -1.49
N TRP A 196 1.64 -21.61 -0.81
CA TRP A 196 0.50 -20.86 -0.28
C TRP A 196 -0.56 -20.54 -1.36
N LEU A 197 -0.14 -20.26 -2.59
CA LEU A 197 -1.05 -19.98 -3.71
C LEU A 197 -1.95 -21.18 -4.10
N GLY A 198 -1.54 -22.37 -3.75
CA GLY A 198 -2.29 -23.60 -4.02
C GLY A 198 -3.09 -24.12 -2.83
N GLU A 199 -3.09 -23.41 -1.70
CA GLU A 199 -3.83 -23.82 -0.51
C GLU A 199 -5.30 -23.41 -0.64
N ASP A 200 -6.19 -24.41 -0.52
CA ASP A 200 -7.63 -24.16 -0.39
C ASP A 200 -7.97 -24.01 1.08
N ASN A 201 -8.22 -22.80 1.50
CA ASN A 201 -8.60 -22.48 2.87
C ASN A 201 -10.12 -22.53 3.11
N ASP A 202 -10.92 -22.92 2.10
CA ASP A 202 -12.39 -23.03 2.15
C ASP A 202 -13.06 -21.74 2.69
N PHE A 203 -12.63 -20.60 2.16
CA PHE A 203 -13.08 -19.29 2.63
C PHE A 203 -14.62 -19.12 2.63
N PRO A 204 -15.38 -19.59 1.62
CA PRO A 204 -16.83 -19.52 1.63
C PRO A 204 -17.46 -20.12 2.87
N LYS A 205 -17.04 -21.32 3.28
CA LYS A 205 -17.57 -21.97 4.52
C LYS A 205 -17.15 -21.22 5.79
N LYS A 206 -15.92 -20.67 5.80
CA LYS A 206 -15.48 -19.86 6.93
C LYS A 206 -16.29 -18.57 7.06
N TYR A 207 -16.65 -17.97 5.94
CA TYR A 207 -17.51 -16.78 5.91
C TYR A 207 -18.92 -17.12 6.43
N ASP A 208 -19.53 -18.18 5.93
CA ASP A 208 -20.84 -18.66 6.39
C ASP A 208 -20.83 -19.04 7.88
N ALA A 209 -19.72 -19.56 8.38
CA ALA A 209 -19.58 -19.88 9.80
C ALA A 209 -19.52 -18.63 10.71
N VAL A 210 -19.22 -17.45 10.16
CA VAL A 210 -19.20 -16.18 10.91
C VAL A 210 -20.53 -15.43 10.79
N PHE A 211 -21.14 -15.45 9.60
CA PHE A 211 -22.30 -14.61 9.29
C PHE A 211 -23.62 -15.37 9.09
N GLY A 212 -23.57 -16.70 9.07
CA GLY A 212 -24.72 -17.59 8.85
C GLY A 212 -24.69 -18.25 7.47
N GLU A 213 -25.37 -19.39 7.37
CA GLU A 213 -25.46 -20.19 6.14
C GLU A 213 -25.96 -19.35 4.95
N GLY A 214 -25.27 -19.44 3.80
CA GLY A 214 -25.59 -18.74 2.57
C GLY A 214 -25.18 -17.26 2.54
N SER A 215 -24.60 -16.71 3.61
CA SER A 215 -24.20 -15.32 3.69
C SER A 215 -23.09 -14.95 2.70
N PHE A 216 -22.20 -15.91 2.37
CA PHE A 216 -21.16 -15.65 1.37
C PHE A 216 -21.74 -15.40 -0.03
N ALA A 217 -22.82 -16.09 -0.40
CA ALA A 217 -23.49 -15.85 -1.67
C ALA A 217 -24.12 -14.44 -1.74
N HIS A 218 -24.61 -13.91 -0.61
CA HIS A 218 -25.09 -12.51 -0.53
C HIS A 218 -23.94 -11.53 -0.61
N PHE A 219 -22.84 -11.79 0.09
CA PHE A 219 -21.63 -10.98 -0.01
C PHE A 219 -21.14 -10.84 -1.46
N LEU A 220 -21.10 -11.94 -2.23
CA LEU A 220 -20.68 -11.90 -3.63
C LEU A 220 -21.57 -11.00 -4.50
N LYS A 221 -22.90 -11.03 -4.27
CA LYS A 221 -23.82 -10.12 -4.98
C LYS A 221 -23.57 -8.65 -4.62
N ASP A 222 -23.39 -8.37 -3.33
CA ASP A 222 -23.07 -7.02 -2.88
C ASP A 222 -21.72 -6.54 -3.42
N TRP A 223 -20.74 -7.45 -3.54
CA TRP A 223 -19.44 -7.14 -4.12
C TRP A 223 -19.53 -6.87 -5.63
N GLU A 224 -20.33 -7.66 -6.36
CA GLU A 224 -20.61 -7.45 -7.79
C GLU A 224 -21.25 -6.08 -8.06
N GLU A 225 -22.09 -5.57 -7.16
CA GLU A 225 -22.70 -4.25 -7.30
C GLU A 225 -21.71 -3.08 -7.13
N VAL A 226 -20.62 -3.27 -6.42
CA VAL A 226 -19.65 -2.20 -6.10
C VAL A 226 -18.34 -2.30 -6.89
N SER A 227 -18.03 -3.46 -7.48
CA SER A 227 -16.79 -3.72 -8.21
C SER A 227 -17.05 -3.84 -9.70
N LEU A 228 -16.37 -3.03 -10.50
CA LEU A 228 -16.40 -3.09 -11.97
C LEU A 228 -15.41 -4.13 -12.53
N GLY A 229 -14.43 -4.50 -11.73
CA GLY A 229 -13.42 -5.49 -12.11
C GLY A 229 -12.24 -5.53 -11.15
N SER A 230 -11.33 -6.46 -11.44
CA SER A 230 -10.10 -6.59 -10.65
C SER A 230 -8.93 -7.05 -11.49
N ARG A 231 -7.74 -6.81 -10.95
CA ARG A 231 -6.47 -7.31 -11.48
C ARG A 231 -5.65 -7.86 -10.34
N THR A 232 -5.12 -9.08 -10.51
CA THR A 232 -4.25 -9.74 -9.55
C THR A 232 -2.83 -9.78 -10.07
N GLU A 233 -1.89 -9.30 -9.28
CA GLU A 233 -0.46 -9.29 -9.56
C GLU A 233 0.33 -10.02 -8.49
N LEU A 234 1.33 -10.78 -8.90
CA LEU A 234 2.31 -11.42 -8.02
C LEU A 234 3.59 -10.59 -8.03
N TRP A 235 3.89 -9.97 -6.88
CA TRP A 235 5.08 -9.16 -6.68
C TRP A 235 6.12 -9.94 -5.87
N ASN A 236 7.35 -9.96 -6.36
CA ASN A 236 8.48 -10.57 -5.64
C ASN A 236 9.42 -9.48 -5.18
N LEU A 237 9.75 -9.48 -3.89
CA LEU A 237 10.74 -8.55 -3.35
C LEU A 237 12.10 -8.76 -4.02
N ARG A 238 12.68 -7.68 -4.52
CA ARG A 238 14.06 -7.59 -5.00
C ARG A 238 14.89 -6.90 -3.91
N LEU A 239 15.26 -7.69 -2.90
CA LEU A 239 16.04 -7.18 -1.77
C LEU A 239 17.40 -6.62 -2.21
N ASP A 240 17.97 -7.19 -3.26
CA ASP A 240 19.21 -6.74 -3.90
C ASP A 240 19.12 -5.34 -4.51
N LEU A 241 17.92 -4.92 -4.91
CA LEU A 241 17.63 -3.59 -5.48
C LEU A 241 17.05 -2.60 -4.44
N SER A 242 16.66 -3.10 -3.28
CA SER A 242 16.03 -2.33 -2.22
C SER A 242 17.05 -1.59 -1.35
N GLY A 243 16.66 -0.46 -0.78
CA GLY A 243 17.41 0.21 0.28
C GLY A 243 17.10 -0.42 1.64
N LEU A 244 15.80 -0.58 1.97
CA LEU A 244 15.36 -1.22 3.21
C LEU A 244 15.61 -2.73 3.19
N ASN A 245 15.73 -3.30 4.40
CA ASN A 245 15.70 -4.75 4.59
C ASN A 245 14.28 -5.32 4.36
N ALA A 246 14.16 -6.65 4.48
CA ALA A 246 12.89 -7.35 4.28
C ALA A 246 12.01 -7.41 5.53
N ASP A 247 12.46 -6.91 6.68
CA ASP A 247 11.72 -7.04 7.93
C ASP A 247 10.55 -6.06 7.98
N VAL A 248 9.37 -6.57 8.31
CA VAL A 248 8.15 -5.80 8.54
C VAL A 248 7.68 -6.03 9.97
N LYS A 249 7.35 -4.94 10.64
CA LYS A 249 6.86 -4.97 12.01
C LYS A 249 5.35 -5.13 12.04
N ALA A 250 4.88 -5.89 13.01
CA ALA A 250 3.45 -6.03 13.28
C ALA A 250 2.82 -4.67 13.61
N THR A 251 1.58 -4.47 13.18
CA THR A 251 0.78 -3.29 13.51
C THR A 251 -0.36 -3.60 14.49
N ASP A 252 -0.72 -4.88 14.65
CA ASP A 252 -1.80 -5.34 15.53
C ASP A 252 -1.31 -5.59 16.97
N ARG A 253 -0.30 -4.86 17.38
CA ARG A 253 0.16 -4.93 18.77
C ARG A 253 -0.79 -4.15 19.67
N GLU A 254 -1.24 -4.82 20.75
CA GLU A 254 -1.95 -4.21 21.86
C GLU A 254 -1.08 -3.18 22.63
#